data_7129a4cbf75cb4a324715cb8e993edcf
#
_entry.id   7129a4cbf75cb4a324715cb8e993edcf
#
_cell.length_a   1.000
_cell.length_b   1.000
_cell.length_c   1.000
_cell.angle_alpha   90.00
_cell.angle_beta   90.00
_cell.angle_gamma   90.00
#
_symmetry.space_group_name_H-M   'P 1'
#
loop_
_entity.id
_entity.type
_entity.pdbx_description
1 polymer ?
#
loop_
_entity_poly.entity_id
_entity_poly.type
_entity_poly.pdbx_seq_one_letter_code
_entity_poly.pdbx_strand_id
1 'polypeptide(L)'
;MSYCTDIDLLTYRPNILSLGVDNWENQREYAYEIINRVIEARWYRQAAEELNVDYLEVTFNPDLIEEGYLTRLECFKALELIYMYLKKDAQESDGFARLEEEFRKRYNEELDIILAMGITYDWDQSGAISYDERYISVSRRLHKA
;
A
#
# COMPACT_ATOMS: atom_id res chain seq x y z
N MET A 1 6.73 -11.02 -2.47
CA MET A 1 6.91 -9.76 -3.22
C MET A 1 6.49 -8.58 -2.37
N SER A 2 7.00 -7.40 -2.66
CA SER A 2 6.75 -6.22 -1.82
C SER A 2 6.92 -4.96 -2.66
N TYR A 3 6.19 -3.90 -2.31
CA TYR A 3 6.34 -2.59 -2.95
C TYR A 3 7.49 -1.78 -2.38
N CYS A 4 8.04 -2.18 -1.23
CA CYS A 4 9.15 -1.49 -0.58
C CYS A 4 10.23 -2.46 -0.11
N THR A 5 11.40 -1.91 0.23
CA THR A 5 12.52 -2.66 0.78
C THR A 5 12.84 -2.15 2.18
N ASP A 6 13.71 -2.86 2.92
CA ASP A 6 14.17 -2.37 4.22
C ASP A 6 14.89 -1.03 4.10
N ILE A 7 15.57 -0.78 2.98
CA ILE A 7 16.24 0.50 2.72
C ILE A 7 15.21 1.62 2.60
N ASP A 8 14.06 1.36 1.96
CA ASP A 8 13.00 2.35 1.85
C ASP A 8 12.46 2.77 3.22
N LEU A 9 12.41 1.84 4.18
CA LEU A 9 11.97 2.11 5.54
C LEU A 9 12.90 3.10 6.27
N LEU A 10 14.20 3.10 5.94
CA LEU A 10 15.18 4.01 6.53
C LEU A 10 14.88 5.47 6.24
N THR A 11 14.18 5.77 5.15
CA THR A 11 13.75 7.12 4.81
C THR A 11 12.89 7.74 5.90
N TYR A 12 12.05 6.93 6.52
CA TYR A 12 11.10 7.38 7.55
C TYR A 12 11.61 7.12 8.97
N ARG A 13 12.38 6.05 9.17
CA ARG A 13 12.93 5.69 10.48
C ARG A 13 14.37 5.17 10.30
N PRO A 14 15.37 6.05 10.39
CA PRO A 14 16.77 5.67 10.14
C PRO A 14 17.33 4.56 11.03
N ASN A 15 16.75 4.35 12.23
CA ASN A 15 17.21 3.33 13.18
C ASN A 15 16.43 2.01 13.06
N ILE A 16 15.56 1.85 12.07
CA ILE A 16 14.64 0.71 12.02
C ILE A 16 15.38 -0.63 11.88
N LEU A 17 16.55 -0.66 11.27
CA LEU A 17 17.32 -1.89 11.10
C LEU A 17 18.22 -2.22 12.30
N SER A 18 18.26 -1.37 13.33
CA SER A 18 19.09 -1.59 14.52
C SER A 18 18.28 -1.99 15.75
N LEU A 19 17.04 -2.46 15.58
CA LEU A 19 16.13 -2.78 16.68
C LEU A 19 16.11 -4.28 17.04
N GLY A 20 17.21 -4.99 16.78
CA GLY A 20 17.37 -6.37 17.23
C GLY A 20 16.89 -7.45 16.25
N VAL A 21 16.50 -7.08 15.04
CA VAL A 21 16.15 -8.01 13.97
C VAL A 21 16.97 -7.73 12.73
N ASP A 22 17.25 -8.78 11.96
CA ASP A 22 18.09 -8.67 10.75
C ASP A 22 17.38 -7.95 9.61
N ASN A 23 16.06 -8.15 9.52
CA ASN A 23 15.25 -7.55 8.45
C ASN A 23 13.79 -7.50 8.89
N TRP A 24 12.98 -6.76 8.13
CA TRP A 24 11.54 -6.63 8.36
C TRP A 24 10.72 -7.24 7.22
N GLU A 25 11.24 -8.29 6.59
CA GLU A 25 10.59 -8.93 5.44
C GLU A 25 9.18 -9.41 5.76
N ASN A 26 8.96 -10.02 6.92
CA ASN A 26 7.64 -10.52 7.30
C ASN A 26 6.62 -9.39 7.40
N GLN A 27 6.99 -8.28 8.03
CA GLN A 27 6.09 -7.13 8.16
C GLN A 27 5.83 -6.47 6.81
N ARG A 28 6.83 -6.41 5.95
CA ARG A 28 6.64 -5.88 4.58
C ARG A 28 5.72 -6.77 3.76
N GLU A 29 5.86 -8.08 3.88
CA GLU A 29 4.97 -9.02 3.18
C GLU A 29 3.52 -8.92 3.68
N TYR A 30 3.31 -8.80 4.99
CA TYR A 30 1.97 -8.55 5.53
C TYR A 30 1.40 -7.23 5.03
N ALA A 31 2.21 -6.18 5.01
CA ALA A 31 1.78 -4.88 4.48
C ALA A 31 1.37 -5.00 3.01
N TYR A 32 2.14 -5.71 2.22
CA TYR A 32 1.87 -5.98 0.81
C TYR A 32 0.49 -6.65 0.64
N GLU A 33 0.25 -7.71 1.40
CA GLU A 33 -1.03 -8.43 1.33
C GLU A 33 -2.21 -7.55 1.73
N ILE A 34 -2.07 -6.76 2.79
CA ILE A 34 -3.13 -5.86 3.27
C ILE A 34 -3.44 -4.82 2.21
N ILE A 35 -2.42 -4.19 1.63
CA ILE A 35 -2.59 -3.16 0.61
C ILE A 35 -3.28 -3.72 -0.62
N ASN A 36 -2.86 -4.88 -1.09
CA ASN A 36 -3.45 -5.50 -2.27
C ASN A 36 -4.92 -5.83 -2.06
N ARG A 37 -5.30 -6.30 -0.87
CA ARG A 37 -6.70 -6.57 -0.55
C ARG A 37 -7.53 -5.28 -0.52
N VAL A 38 -6.98 -4.21 0.03
CA VAL A 38 -7.66 -2.91 0.07
C VAL A 38 -7.83 -2.34 -1.33
N ILE A 39 -6.78 -2.37 -2.14
CA ILE A 39 -6.81 -1.83 -3.51
C ILE A 39 -7.79 -2.64 -4.36
N GLU A 40 -7.79 -3.96 -4.25
CA GLU A 40 -8.75 -4.80 -4.98
C GLU A 40 -10.19 -4.46 -4.59
N ALA A 41 -10.47 -4.34 -3.28
CA ALA A 41 -11.82 -4.11 -2.79
C ALA A 41 -12.32 -2.69 -3.05
N ARG A 42 -11.46 -1.69 -2.89
CA ARG A 42 -11.86 -0.28 -2.93
C ARG A 42 -11.61 0.41 -4.26
N TRP A 43 -10.79 -0.17 -5.11
CA TRP A 43 -10.43 0.45 -6.37
C TRP A 43 -10.63 -0.48 -7.58
N TYR A 44 -10.01 -1.66 -7.57
CA TYR A 44 -9.92 -2.52 -8.77
C TYR A 44 -11.28 -2.89 -9.33
N ARG A 45 -12.19 -3.34 -8.49
CA ARG A 45 -13.52 -3.79 -8.94
C ARG A 45 -14.32 -2.68 -9.60
N GLN A 46 -14.28 -1.48 -9.02
CA GLN A 46 -15.00 -0.33 -9.55
C GLN A 46 -14.35 0.17 -10.85
N ALA A 47 -13.01 0.23 -10.89
CA ALA A 47 -12.28 0.62 -12.08
C ALA A 47 -12.53 -0.37 -13.23
N ALA A 48 -12.53 -1.67 -12.94
CA ALA A 48 -12.81 -2.70 -13.93
C ALA A 48 -14.22 -2.53 -14.54
N GLU A 49 -15.22 -2.25 -13.69
CA GLU A 49 -16.58 -1.99 -14.18
C GLU A 49 -16.65 -0.80 -15.11
N GLU A 50 -15.97 0.30 -14.77
CA GLU A 50 -15.94 1.48 -15.61
C GLU A 50 -15.28 1.23 -16.97
N LEU A 51 -14.29 0.33 -17.01
CA LEU A 51 -13.56 -0.01 -18.23
C LEU A 51 -14.16 -1.22 -18.96
N ASN A 52 -15.31 -1.74 -18.49
CA ASN A 52 -15.97 -2.91 -19.03
C ASN A 52 -15.09 -4.17 -19.01
N VAL A 53 -14.27 -4.31 -17.99
CA VAL A 53 -13.45 -5.50 -17.74
C VAL A 53 -14.20 -6.41 -16.78
N ASP A 54 -14.32 -7.70 -17.12
CA ASP A 54 -14.95 -8.68 -16.23
C ASP A 54 -13.96 -9.10 -15.16
N TYR A 55 -14.06 -8.50 -13.97
CA TYR A 55 -13.16 -8.79 -12.85
C TYR A 55 -13.36 -10.20 -12.25
N LEU A 56 -14.40 -10.91 -12.63
CA LEU A 56 -14.60 -12.31 -12.24
C LEU A 56 -13.75 -13.26 -13.08
N GLU A 57 -13.46 -12.88 -14.33
CA GLU A 57 -12.60 -13.63 -15.21
C GLU A 57 -11.16 -13.14 -15.20
N VAL A 58 -10.97 -11.81 -15.09
CA VAL A 58 -9.66 -11.19 -15.07
C VAL A 58 -9.38 -10.72 -13.63
N THR A 59 -8.54 -11.49 -12.92
CA THR A 59 -8.23 -11.21 -11.53
C THR A 59 -7.23 -10.06 -11.39
N PHE A 60 -7.31 -9.36 -10.26
CA PHE A 60 -6.38 -8.30 -9.92
C PHE A 60 -4.94 -8.84 -9.85
N ASN A 61 -4.04 -8.18 -10.58
CA ASN A 61 -2.61 -8.49 -10.55
C ASN A 61 -1.83 -7.28 -10.05
N PRO A 62 -1.29 -7.35 -8.81
CA PRO A 62 -0.52 -6.24 -8.24
C PRO A 62 0.69 -5.81 -9.08
N ASP A 63 1.26 -6.73 -9.87
CA ASP A 63 2.43 -6.44 -10.70
C ASP A 63 2.11 -5.49 -11.85
N LEU A 64 0.84 -5.28 -12.16
CA LEU A 64 0.40 -4.36 -13.21
C LEU A 64 0.21 -2.92 -12.73
N ILE A 65 0.35 -2.68 -11.43
CA ILE A 65 0.36 -1.32 -10.87
C ILE A 65 1.70 -0.66 -11.22
N GLU A 66 1.66 0.63 -11.52
CA GLU A 66 2.86 1.41 -11.82
C GLU A 66 3.92 1.22 -10.73
N GLU A 67 5.14 0.87 -11.15
CA GLU A 67 6.24 0.63 -10.24
C GLU A 67 6.54 1.87 -9.39
N GLY A 68 6.73 1.65 -8.09
CA GLY A 68 7.07 2.72 -7.16
C GLY A 68 5.89 3.52 -6.63
N TYR A 69 4.71 3.39 -7.22
CA TYR A 69 3.55 4.19 -6.84
C TYR A 69 3.06 3.89 -5.42
N LEU A 70 3.11 2.64 -4.99
CA LEU A 70 2.64 2.20 -3.68
C LEU A 70 3.75 1.99 -2.65
N THR A 71 5.00 2.32 -2.99
CA THR A 71 6.15 2.15 -2.09
C THR A 71 5.95 2.88 -0.77
N ARG A 72 5.58 4.16 -0.83
CA ARG A 72 5.35 4.98 0.36
C ARG A 72 4.23 4.43 1.23
N LEU A 73 3.13 4.04 0.60
CA LEU A 73 1.99 3.45 1.31
C LEU A 73 2.39 2.19 2.07
N GLU A 74 3.15 1.31 1.42
CA GLU A 74 3.62 0.09 2.06
C GLU A 74 4.60 0.37 3.19
N CYS A 75 5.50 1.35 3.03
CA CYS A 75 6.40 1.76 4.11
C CYS A 75 5.62 2.15 5.36
N PHE A 76 4.56 2.94 5.22
CA PHE A 76 3.76 3.35 6.37
C PHE A 76 3.05 2.18 7.04
N LYS A 77 2.47 1.27 6.25
CA LYS A 77 1.81 0.08 6.82
C LYS A 77 2.84 -0.86 7.45
N ALA A 78 3.97 -1.07 6.82
CA ALA A 78 5.04 -1.91 7.36
C ALA A 78 5.56 -1.36 8.70
N LEU A 79 5.78 -0.04 8.79
CA LEU A 79 6.23 0.59 10.04
C LEU A 79 5.17 0.49 11.14
N GLU A 80 3.90 0.65 10.82
CA GLU A 80 2.83 0.39 11.78
C GLU A 80 2.92 -1.04 12.34
N LEU A 81 3.09 -2.04 11.48
CA LEU A 81 3.18 -3.44 11.88
C LEU A 81 4.45 -3.73 12.66
N ILE A 82 5.57 -3.11 12.30
CA ILE A 82 6.85 -3.24 13.02
C ILE A 82 6.69 -2.73 14.45
N TYR A 83 6.12 -1.55 14.63
CA TYR A 83 5.96 -0.99 15.97
C TYR A 83 4.91 -1.74 16.78
N MET A 84 3.89 -2.31 16.14
CA MET A 84 2.97 -3.23 16.80
C MET A 84 3.70 -4.47 17.33
N TYR A 85 4.60 -5.03 16.54
CA TYR A 85 5.42 -6.17 16.94
C TYR A 85 6.36 -5.81 18.10
N LEU A 86 7.08 -4.70 17.99
CA LEU A 86 8.03 -4.24 19.00
C LEU A 86 7.36 -3.90 20.33
N LYS A 87 6.16 -3.39 20.29
CA LYS A 87 5.38 -3.02 21.47
C LYS A 87 5.08 -4.23 22.37
N LYS A 88 4.94 -5.43 21.80
CA LYS A 88 4.54 -6.63 22.55
C LYS A 88 5.58 -7.06 23.56
N ASP A 89 6.87 -6.89 23.25
CA ASP A 89 7.96 -7.40 24.09
C ASP A 89 8.78 -6.31 24.78
N ALA A 90 8.46 -5.04 24.55
CA ALA A 90 9.23 -3.93 25.07
C ALA A 90 8.75 -3.51 26.46
N GLN A 91 9.69 -3.24 27.38
CA GLN A 91 9.39 -2.66 28.68
C GLN A 91 8.92 -1.20 28.54
N GLU A 92 9.38 -0.50 27.49
CA GLU A 92 8.98 0.87 27.15
C GLU A 92 8.02 0.86 25.96
N SER A 93 6.84 0.30 26.16
CA SER A 93 5.87 0.14 25.09
C SER A 93 5.21 1.43 24.62
N ASP A 94 5.22 2.49 25.47
CA ASP A 94 4.52 3.75 25.14
C ASP A 94 5.10 4.46 23.92
N GLY A 95 6.42 4.47 23.76
CA GLY A 95 7.08 5.05 22.60
C GLY A 95 6.72 4.33 21.32
N PHE A 96 6.71 3.01 21.35
CA PHE A 96 6.34 2.20 20.21
C PHE A 96 4.84 2.30 19.90
N ALA A 97 3.99 2.39 20.93
CA ALA A 97 2.55 2.59 20.74
C ALA A 97 2.25 3.90 20.02
N ARG A 98 2.97 4.98 20.35
CA ARG A 98 2.82 6.27 19.69
C ARG A 98 3.26 6.22 18.22
N LEU A 99 4.36 5.52 17.94
CA LEU A 99 4.85 5.35 16.56
C LEU A 99 3.92 4.50 15.74
N GLU A 100 3.36 3.44 16.32
CA GLU A 100 2.34 2.63 15.66
C GLU A 100 1.14 3.50 15.24
N GLU A 101 0.64 4.32 16.16
CA GLU A 101 -0.49 5.22 15.90
C GLU A 101 -0.14 6.26 14.83
N GLU A 102 1.06 6.85 14.90
CA GLU A 102 1.51 7.82 13.92
C GLU A 102 1.54 7.23 12.51
N PHE A 103 2.11 6.03 12.33
CA PHE A 103 2.20 5.43 11.00
C PHE A 103 0.87 4.87 10.52
N ARG A 104 -0.01 4.44 11.42
CA ARG A 104 -1.39 4.12 11.06
C ARG A 104 -2.09 5.33 10.45
N LYS A 105 -1.93 6.48 11.07
CA LYS A 105 -2.51 7.73 10.58
C LYS A 105 -1.92 8.11 9.22
N ARG A 106 -0.60 8.04 9.07
CA ARG A 106 0.06 8.34 7.81
C ARG A 106 -0.38 7.39 6.69
N TYR A 107 -0.54 6.11 7.01
CA TYR A 107 -1.05 5.12 6.06
C TYR A 107 -2.45 5.50 5.57
N ASN A 108 -3.35 5.81 6.49
CA ASN A 108 -4.72 6.16 6.14
C ASN A 108 -4.77 7.43 5.28
N GLU A 109 -3.99 8.44 5.62
CA GLU A 109 -3.91 9.68 4.85
C GLU A 109 -3.37 9.43 3.43
N GLU A 110 -2.30 8.64 3.31
CA GLU A 110 -1.71 8.31 2.01
C GLU A 110 -2.66 7.47 1.17
N LEU A 111 -3.35 6.51 1.76
CA LEU A 111 -4.35 5.71 1.06
C LEU A 111 -5.47 6.58 0.50
N ASP A 112 -5.97 7.52 1.29
CA ASP A 112 -7.02 8.43 0.84
C ASP A 112 -6.53 9.29 -0.33
N ILE A 113 -5.29 9.76 -0.28
CA ILE A 113 -4.69 10.53 -1.38
C ILE A 113 -4.59 9.67 -2.65
N ILE A 114 -4.10 8.45 -2.53
CA ILE A 114 -3.94 7.54 -3.66
C ILE A 114 -5.29 7.23 -4.31
N LEU A 115 -6.30 6.93 -3.50
CA LEU A 115 -7.63 6.64 -4.01
C LEU A 115 -8.28 7.85 -4.68
N ALA A 116 -8.00 9.07 -4.17
CA ALA A 116 -8.52 10.30 -4.76
C ALA A 116 -7.80 10.66 -6.06
N MET A 117 -6.48 10.49 -6.11
CA MET A 117 -5.69 10.76 -7.32
C MET A 117 -5.91 9.72 -8.40
N GLY A 118 -6.20 8.49 -8.01
CA GLY A 118 -6.34 7.37 -8.91
C GLY A 118 -5.08 6.54 -9.03
N ILE A 119 -5.22 5.35 -9.60
CA ILE A 119 -4.13 4.38 -9.72
C ILE A 119 -3.88 4.10 -11.19
N THR A 120 -2.60 4.04 -11.56
CA THR A 120 -2.15 3.69 -12.91
C THR A 120 -1.91 2.18 -12.96
N TYR A 121 -2.58 1.52 -13.91
CA TYR A 121 -2.60 0.05 -13.99
C TYR A 121 -2.55 -0.37 -15.47
N ASP A 122 -1.74 -1.37 -15.78
CA ASP A 122 -1.58 -1.87 -17.13
C ASP A 122 -2.70 -2.87 -17.48
N TRP A 123 -3.86 -2.33 -17.84
CA TRP A 123 -5.07 -3.12 -18.07
C TRP A 123 -4.95 -4.09 -19.25
N ASP A 124 -4.25 -3.69 -20.30
CA ASP A 124 -4.09 -4.51 -21.50
C ASP A 124 -2.87 -5.45 -21.44
N GLN A 125 -2.11 -5.37 -20.35
CA GLN A 125 -0.93 -6.19 -20.12
C GLN A 125 0.12 -6.08 -21.23
N SER A 126 0.19 -4.90 -21.85
CA SER A 126 1.14 -4.63 -22.95
C SER A 126 2.58 -4.41 -22.48
N GLY A 127 2.77 -4.21 -21.17
CA GLY A 127 4.05 -3.83 -20.60
C GLY A 127 4.33 -2.34 -20.65
N ALA A 128 3.39 -1.55 -21.20
CA ALA A 128 3.49 -0.09 -21.28
C ALA A 128 2.17 0.53 -20.86
N ILE A 129 2.24 1.65 -20.16
CA ILE A 129 1.06 2.37 -19.68
C ILE A 129 0.58 3.33 -20.78
N SER A 130 -0.66 3.14 -21.26
CA SER A 130 -1.31 4.07 -22.16
C SER A 130 -1.89 5.26 -21.41
N TYR A 131 -2.26 6.32 -22.15
CA TYR A 131 -2.89 7.49 -21.54
C TYR A 131 -4.18 7.14 -20.80
N ASP A 132 -4.99 6.23 -21.37
CA ASP A 132 -6.27 5.82 -20.79
C ASP A 132 -6.14 4.98 -19.52
N GLU A 133 -4.94 4.46 -19.24
CA GLU A 133 -4.66 3.64 -18.07
C GLU A 133 -4.13 4.44 -16.88
N ARG A 134 -3.86 5.76 -17.08
CA ARG A 134 -3.24 6.59 -16.05
C ARG A 134 -4.24 7.12 -15.04
N TYR A 135 -3.89 7.01 -13.77
CA TYR A 135 -4.58 7.67 -12.66
C TYR A 135 -6.09 7.53 -12.69
N ILE A 136 -6.57 6.31 -12.87
CA ILE A 136 -8.01 6.03 -12.84
C ILE A 136 -8.50 6.14 -11.40
N SER A 137 -9.44 7.07 -11.18
CA SER A 137 -10.02 7.32 -9.87
C SER A 137 -11.47 6.88 -9.84
N VAL A 138 -11.85 6.17 -8.77
CA VAL A 138 -13.23 5.73 -8.52
C VAL A 138 -13.93 6.55 -7.45
N SER A 139 -13.19 7.33 -6.67
CA SER A 139 -13.75 8.09 -5.56
C SER A 139 -14.74 9.18 -6.02
N ARG A 140 -14.52 9.76 -7.21
CA ARG A 140 -15.45 10.75 -7.78
C ARG A 140 -16.83 10.18 -8.07
N ARG A 141 -16.89 8.91 -8.42
CA ARG A 141 -18.15 8.24 -8.76
C ARG A 141 -19.01 8.07 -7.52
N LEU A 142 -18.41 7.79 -6.38
CA LEU A 142 -19.12 7.64 -5.12
C LEU A 142 -19.80 8.92 -4.67
N HIS A 143 -19.27 10.08 -5.05
CA HIS A 143 -19.83 11.38 -4.71
C HIS A 143 -20.95 11.85 -5.64
N LYS A 144 -21.13 11.20 -6.77
CA LYS A 144 -22.14 11.54 -7.76
C LYS A 144 -23.41 10.69 -7.67
N ALA A 145 -23.38 9.69 -6.81
CA ALA A 145 -24.50 8.77 -6.69
C ALA A 145 -25.65 9.33 -5.82
#